data_d0a89efbd48e702b546818ef1db68fe7
#
_entry.id   d0a89efbd48e702b546818ef1db68fe7
#
_cell.length_a   1.000
_cell.length_b   1.000
_cell.length_c   1.000
_cell.angle_alpha   90.00
_cell.angle_beta   90.00
_cell.angle_gamma   90.00
#
_symmetry.space_group_name_H-M   'P 1'
#
loop_
_entity.id
_entity.type
_entity.pdbx_description
1 polymer ?
#
loop_
_entity_poly.entity_id
_entity_poly.type
_entity_poly.pdbx_seq_one_letter_code
_entity_poly.pdbx_strand_id
1 'polypeptide(L)'
;MTDALRAVQTGTIEAQQATARRLALGVSDLQALEHLFTDRGSLGAVELGQRLGMTSASATALVDRLERAGHLVRESDTSDRRRKRLVPTEHAEREALGVLGPMIASLHAAAARLTDEEADAVTRYLREVAAILHGYATGLDDDPPGD
;
A
#
# COMPACT_ATOMS: atom_id res chain seq x y z
N MET A 1 -19.31 -1.73 17.53
CA MET A 1 -18.14 -2.36 16.88
C MET A 1 -18.15 -2.14 15.38
N THR A 2 -19.21 -2.51 14.66
CA THR A 2 -19.33 -2.34 13.19
C THR A 2 -19.18 -0.89 12.72
N ASP A 3 -19.73 0.08 13.46
CA ASP A 3 -19.64 1.51 13.09
C ASP A 3 -18.22 2.06 13.26
N ALA A 4 -17.48 1.61 14.28
CA ALA A 4 -16.07 1.99 14.47
C ALA A 4 -15.19 1.46 13.34
N LEU A 5 -15.40 0.20 12.92
CA LEU A 5 -14.67 -0.38 11.80
C LEU A 5 -14.98 0.36 10.49
N ARG A 6 -16.25 0.70 10.25
CA ARG A 6 -16.65 1.51 9.08
C ARG A 6 -16.00 2.89 9.10
N ALA A 7 -15.94 3.54 10.28
CA ALA A 7 -15.28 4.83 10.43
C ALA A 7 -13.78 4.75 10.11
N VAL A 8 -13.09 3.69 10.55
CA VAL A 8 -11.69 3.43 10.20
C VAL A 8 -11.51 3.26 8.70
N GLN A 9 -12.34 2.45 8.05
CA GLN A 9 -12.29 2.25 6.59
C GLN A 9 -12.49 3.57 5.83
N THR A 10 -13.50 4.36 6.20
CA THR A 10 -13.75 5.66 5.57
C THR A 10 -12.57 6.61 5.79
N GLY A 11 -12.08 6.72 7.02
CA GLY A 11 -10.93 7.57 7.35
C GLY A 11 -9.65 7.15 6.62
N THR A 12 -9.44 5.86 6.39
CA THR A 12 -8.32 5.36 5.61
C THR A 12 -8.39 5.84 4.15
N ILE A 13 -9.56 5.75 3.52
CA ILE A 13 -9.77 6.22 2.15
C ILE A 13 -9.54 7.73 2.05
N GLU A 14 -10.09 8.50 2.99
CA GLU A 14 -9.91 9.97 3.04
C GLU A 14 -8.43 10.35 3.24
N ALA A 15 -7.71 9.65 4.12
CA ALA A 15 -6.29 9.86 4.35
C ALA A 15 -5.45 9.55 3.10
N GLN A 16 -5.73 8.45 2.40
CA GLN A 16 -5.06 8.11 1.13
C GLN A 16 -5.28 9.18 0.07
N GLN A 17 -6.52 9.65 -0.11
CA GLN A 17 -6.84 10.72 -1.06
C GLN A 17 -6.14 12.03 -0.69
N ALA A 18 -6.11 12.39 0.60
CA ALA A 18 -5.42 13.59 1.07
C ALA A 18 -3.91 13.49 0.86
N THR A 19 -3.30 12.33 1.11
CA THR A 19 -1.89 12.06 0.88
C THR A 19 -1.54 12.15 -0.60
N ALA A 20 -2.32 11.50 -1.47
CA ALA A 20 -2.15 11.57 -2.92
C ALA A 20 -2.16 13.03 -3.43
N ARG A 21 -3.14 13.83 -2.98
CA ARG A 21 -3.18 15.27 -3.33
C ARG A 21 -1.95 16.04 -2.86
N ARG A 22 -1.47 15.81 -1.63
CA ARG A 22 -0.29 16.51 -1.08
C ARG A 22 1.00 16.15 -1.79
N LEU A 23 1.12 14.93 -2.26
CA LEU A 23 2.26 14.42 -3.03
C LEU A 23 2.13 14.69 -4.55
N ALA A 24 1.02 15.29 -4.99
CA ALA A 24 0.68 15.46 -6.42
C ALA A 24 0.71 14.14 -7.20
N LEU A 25 0.32 13.04 -6.55
CA LEU A 25 0.24 11.70 -7.10
C LEU A 25 -1.20 11.28 -7.38
N GLY A 26 -1.39 10.35 -8.31
CA GLY A 26 -2.65 9.61 -8.42
C GLY A 26 -2.79 8.62 -7.25
N VAL A 27 -4.03 8.23 -6.94
CA VAL A 27 -4.29 7.22 -5.88
C VAL A 27 -3.57 5.91 -6.18
N SER A 28 -3.58 5.46 -7.44
CA SER A 28 -2.87 4.24 -7.86
C SER A 28 -1.35 4.36 -7.74
N ASP A 29 -0.80 5.56 -7.96
CA ASP A 29 0.64 5.83 -7.78
C ASP A 29 1.04 5.72 -6.31
N LEU A 30 0.20 6.27 -5.42
CA LEU A 30 0.40 6.15 -3.98
C LEU A 30 0.33 4.69 -3.52
N GLN A 31 -0.68 3.94 -3.95
CA GLN A 31 -0.82 2.52 -3.64
C GLN A 31 0.38 1.70 -4.13
N ALA A 32 0.89 2.02 -5.33
CA ALA A 32 2.10 1.38 -5.85
C ALA A 32 3.30 1.62 -4.94
N LEU A 33 3.53 2.86 -4.51
CA LEU A 33 4.60 3.20 -3.58
C LEU A 33 4.43 2.53 -2.22
N GLU A 34 3.20 2.45 -1.68
CA GLU A 34 2.90 1.72 -0.44
C GLU A 34 3.31 0.25 -0.53
N HIS A 35 3.00 -0.43 -1.65
CA HIS A 35 3.45 -1.80 -1.88
C HIS A 35 4.97 -1.90 -1.95
N LEU A 36 5.63 -0.98 -2.67
CA LEU A 36 7.09 -1.00 -2.83
C LEU A 36 7.83 -0.73 -1.51
N PHE A 37 7.31 0.16 -0.66
CA PHE A 37 7.85 0.38 0.69
C PHE A 37 7.69 -0.85 1.59
N THR A 38 6.53 -1.50 1.53
CA THR A 38 6.23 -2.69 2.34
C THR A 38 7.13 -3.87 1.95
N ASP A 39 7.30 -4.10 0.65
CA ASP A 39 8.08 -5.24 0.12
C ASP A 39 9.57 -4.94 -0.08
N ARG A 40 10.02 -3.76 0.30
CA ARG A 40 11.42 -3.33 0.26
C ARG A 40 12.11 -3.58 -1.09
N GLY A 41 11.38 -3.32 -2.17
CA GLY A 41 11.91 -3.43 -3.53
C GLY A 41 12.09 -4.86 -4.03
N SER A 42 11.33 -5.83 -3.54
CA SER A 42 11.34 -7.21 -4.06
C SER A 42 10.44 -7.39 -5.29
N LEU A 43 9.51 -6.45 -5.56
CA LEU A 43 8.53 -6.54 -6.62
C LEU A 43 9.08 -6.09 -7.98
N GLY A 44 8.68 -6.82 -9.04
CA GLY A 44 8.76 -6.37 -10.42
C GLY A 44 7.46 -5.70 -10.88
N ALA A 45 7.46 -5.15 -12.11
CA ALA A 45 6.30 -4.46 -12.65
C ALA A 45 5.06 -5.36 -12.82
N VAL A 46 5.28 -6.64 -13.14
CA VAL A 46 4.18 -7.62 -13.30
C VAL A 46 3.51 -7.91 -11.97
N GLU A 47 4.31 -8.23 -10.94
CA GLU A 47 3.80 -8.52 -9.61
C GLU A 47 3.10 -7.30 -8.99
N LEU A 48 3.65 -6.11 -9.19
CA LEU A 48 3.01 -4.87 -8.74
C LEU A 48 1.66 -4.67 -9.45
N GLY A 49 1.60 -4.89 -10.77
CA GLY A 49 0.36 -4.81 -11.55
C GLY A 49 -0.71 -5.78 -11.04
N GLN A 50 -0.34 -7.02 -10.75
CA GLN A 50 -1.26 -8.02 -10.19
C GLN A 50 -1.83 -7.58 -8.84
N ARG A 51 -0.99 -7.05 -7.93
CA ARG A 51 -1.45 -6.55 -6.63
C ARG A 51 -2.40 -5.35 -6.73
N LEU A 52 -2.24 -4.55 -7.76
CA LEU A 52 -3.09 -3.38 -8.02
C LEU A 52 -4.33 -3.71 -8.87
N GLY A 53 -4.51 -4.98 -9.29
CA GLY A 53 -5.59 -5.37 -10.19
C GLY A 53 -5.49 -4.69 -11.57
N MET A 54 -4.28 -4.42 -12.05
CA MET A 54 -4.04 -3.69 -13.30
C MET A 54 -3.60 -4.62 -14.43
N THR A 55 -3.91 -4.23 -15.67
CA THR A 55 -3.31 -4.84 -16.85
C THR A 55 -1.80 -4.57 -16.91
N SER A 56 -1.04 -5.44 -17.58
CA SER A 56 0.41 -5.26 -17.77
C SER A 56 0.77 -3.92 -18.42
N ALA A 57 -0.04 -3.46 -19.38
CA ALA A 57 0.15 -2.16 -20.03
C ALA A 57 -0.04 -0.99 -19.04
N SER A 58 -1.08 -1.05 -18.22
CA SER A 58 -1.36 -0.03 -17.20
C SER A 58 -0.27 -0.01 -16.12
N ALA A 59 0.17 -1.19 -15.67
CA ALA A 59 1.25 -1.30 -14.70
C ALA A 59 2.58 -0.74 -15.24
N THR A 60 2.91 -1.03 -16.50
CA THR A 60 4.10 -0.46 -17.15
C THR A 60 4.02 1.06 -17.22
N ALA A 61 2.90 1.62 -17.66
CA ALA A 61 2.69 3.06 -17.74
C ALA A 61 2.78 3.75 -16.36
N LEU A 62 2.26 3.12 -15.32
CA LEU A 62 2.35 3.60 -13.94
C LEU A 62 3.81 3.61 -13.46
N VAL A 63 4.53 2.52 -13.66
CA VAL A 63 5.96 2.41 -13.28
C VAL A 63 6.80 3.43 -14.02
N ASP A 64 6.59 3.62 -15.33
CA ASP A 64 7.31 4.63 -16.14
C ASP A 64 7.02 6.06 -15.66
N ARG A 65 5.81 6.33 -15.19
CA ARG A 65 5.43 7.63 -14.63
C ARG A 65 6.13 7.89 -13.31
N LEU A 66 6.13 6.91 -12.39
CA LEU A 66 6.79 7.00 -11.09
C LEU A 66 8.32 7.11 -11.23
N GLU A 67 8.92 6.40 -12.20
CA GLU A 67 10.35 6.49 -12.49
C GLU A 67 10.72 7.87 -13.02
N ARG A 68 9.95 8.41 -13.98
CA ARG A 68 10.16 9.78 -14.50
C ARG A 68 9.97 10.85 -13.43
N ALA A 69 9.09 10.63 -12.46
CA ALA A 69 8.90 11.51 -11.31
C ALA A 69 9.99 11.36 -10.24
N GLY A 70 10.91 10.39 -10.39
CA GLY A 70 12.00 10.16 -9.44
C GLY A 70 11.58 9.43 -8.16
N HIS A 71 10.40 8.80 -8.15
CA HIS A 71 9.91 8.09 -6.97
C HIS A 71 10.39 6.66 -6.88
N LEU A 72 10.78 6.04 -7.99
CA LEU A 72 11.38 4.70 -8.02
C LEU A 72 12.49 4.60 -9.06
N VAL A 73 13.30 3.56 -8.95
CA VAL A 73 14.28 3.13 -9.96
C VAL A 73 14.11 1.64 -10.25
N ARG A 74 14.48 1.24 -11.47
CA ARG A 74 14.55 -0.18 -11.86
C ARG A 74 15.96 -0.69 -11.65
N GLU A 75 16.12 -1.64 -10.75
CA GLU A 75 17.39 -2.32 -10.51
C GLU A 75 17.37 -3.73 -11.07
N SER A 76 18.53 -4.28 -11.42
CA SER A 76 18.65 -5.70 -11.74
C SER A 76 18.56 -6.51 -10.45
N ASP A 77 17.77 -7.58 -10.48
CA ASP A 77 17.70 -8.49 -9.35
C ASP A 77 19.06 -9.17 -9.15
N THR A 78 19.45 -9.35 -7.90
CA THR A 78 20.74 -9.97 -7.54
C THR A 78 20.77 -11.46 -7.83
N SER A 79 19.61 -12.14 -7.80
CA SER A 79 19.47 -13.57 -8.04
C SER A 79 19.23 -13.90 -9.52
N ASP A 80 18.52 -13.03 -10.25
CA ASP A 80 18.25 -13.16 -11.68
C ASP A 80 18.40 -11.81 -12.40
N ARG A 81 19.50 -11.61 -13.09
CA ARG A 81 19.81 -10.38 -13.85
C ARG A 81 18.81 -10.05 -14.96
N ARG A 82 18.00 -11.04 -15.39
CA ARG A 82 16.93 -10.82 -16.38
C ARG A 82 15.71 -10.17 -15.76
N ARG A 83 15.55 -10.30 -14.44
CA ARG A 83 14.46 -9.70 -13.69
C ARG A 83 14.84 -8.28 -13.26
N LYS A 84 13.90 -7.35 -13.42
CA LYS A 84 14.00 -5.99 -12.90
C LYS A 84 13.09 -5.86 -11.69
N ARG A 85 13.66 -5.42 -10.58
CA ARG A 85 12.93 -5.06 -9.37
C ARG A 85 12.74 -3.55 -9.31
N LEU A 86 11.66 -3.13 -8.68
CA LEU A 86 11.29 -1.73 -8.49
C LEU A 86 11.70 -1.31 -7.07
N VAL A 87 12.56 -0.32 -6.97
CA VAL A 87 13.09 0.16 -5.70
C VAL A 87 12.65 1.60 -5.49
N PRO A 88 11.94 1.93 -4.39
CA PRO A 88 11.65 3.32 -4.04
C PRO A 88 12.94 4.10 -3.84
N THR A 89 12.93 5.36 -4.23
CA THR A 89 14.07 6.26 -4.01
C THR A 89 14.02 6.87 -2.61
N GLU A 90 15.17 7.33 -2.10
CA GLU A 90 15.21 8.13 -0.87
C GLU A 90 14.38 9.42 -0.97
N HIS A 91 14.21 9.96 -2.18
CA HIS A 91 13.33 11.10 -2.43
C HIS A 91 11.89 10.73 -2.10
N ALA A 92 11.39 9.62 -2.64
CA ALA A 92 10.04 9.13 -2.34
C ALA A 92 9.83 8.84 -0.85
N GLU A 93 10.83 8.25 -0.19
CA GLU A 93 10.78 7.98 1.26
C GLU A 93 10.68 9.28 2.07
N ARG A 94 11.51 10.28 1.77
CA ARG A 94 11.47 11.57 2.47
C ARG A 94 10.15 12.31 2.27
N GLU A 95 9.62 12.32 1.05
CA GLU A 95 8.32 12.95 0.75
C GLU A 95 7.19 12.24 1.48
N ALA A 96 7.15 10.90 1.43
CA ALA A 96 6.16 10.11 2.14
C ALA A 96 6.20 10.36 3.64
N LEU A 97 7.38 10.34 4.26
CA LEU A 97 7.57 10.62 5.69
C LEU A 97 7.18 12.04 6.04
N GLY A 98 7.46 13.02 5.20
CA GLY A 98 7.07 14.41 5.40
C GLY A 98 5.54 14.60 5.47
N VAL A 99 4.81 13.88 4.63
CA VAL A 99 3.34 13.97 4.56
C VAL A 99 2.66 13.07 5.60
N LEU A 100 3.13 11.83 5.76
CA LEU A 100 2.51 10.82 6.62
C LEU A 100 2.98 10.89 8.07
N GLY A 101 4.17 11.43 8.33
CA GLY A 101 4.79 11.45 9.67
C GLY A 101 3.88 11.98 10.77
N PRO A 102 3.21 13.14 10.61
CA PRO A 102 2.29 13.66 11.62
C PRO A 102 1.12 12.72 11.93
N MET A 103 0.56 12.07 10.90
CA MET A 103 -0.52 11.09 11.07
C MET A 103 -0.02 9.85 11.80
N ILE A 104 1.13 9.31 11.39
CA ILE A 104 1.74 8.14 12.03
C ILE A 104 2.04 8.42 13.50
N ALA A 105 2.61 9.59 13.81
CA ALA A 105 2.87 10.01 15.19
C ALA A 105 1.58 10.07 16.02
N SER A 106 0.49 10.59 15.46
CA SER A 106 -0.81 10.64 16.12
C SER A 106 -1.41 9.25 16.38
N LEU A 107 -1.25 8.32 15.42
CA LEU A 107 -1.67 6.93 15.58
C LEU A 107 -0.86 6.21 16.68
N HIS A 108 0.46 6.42 16.71
CA HIS A 108 1.32 5.88 17.78
C HIS A 108 0.94 6.45 19.15
N ALA A 109 0.69 7.77 19.24
CA ALA A 109 0.25 8.39 20.48
C ALA A 109 -1.13 7.87 20.95
N ALA A 110 -2.02 7.52 20.04
CA ALA A 110 -3.28 6.88 20.37
C ALA A 110 -3.07 5.44 20.89
N ALA A 111 -2.23 4.66 20.22
CA ALA A 111 -1.91 3.30 20.63
C ALA A 111 -1.18 3.25 21.98
N ALA A 112 -0.31 4.21 22.27
CA ALA A 112 0.42 4.29 23.56
C ALA A 112 -0.46 4.53 24.78
N ARG A 113 -1.75 4.81 24.60
CA ARG A 113 -2.72 4.92 25.71
C ARG A 113 -3.39 3.60 26.07
N LEU A 114 -3.18 2.57 25.27
CA LEU A 114 -3.70 1.23 25.54
C LEU A 114 -2.77 0.52 26.53
N THR A 115 -3.36 -0.31 27.39
CA THR A 115 -2.60 -1.31 28.14
C THR A 115 -2.10 -2.40 27.18
N ASP A 116 -1.15 -3.21 27.63
CA ASP A 116 -0.61 -4.31 26.81
C ASP A 116 -1.73 -5.30 26.43
N GLU A 117 -2.63 -5.63 27.37
CA GLU A 117 -3.78 -6.51 27.12
C GLU A 117 -4.75 -5.93 26.08
N GLU A 118 -5.03 -4.62 26.15
CA GLU A 118 -5.88 -3.94 25.18
C GLU A 118 -5.22 -3.88 23.80
N ALA A 119 -3.92 -3.58 23.74
CA ALA A 119 -3.14 -3.55 22.49
C ALA A 119 -3.12 -4.94 21.83
N ASP A 120 -2.94 -6.01 22.59
CA ASP A 120 -2.98 -7.39 22.10
C ASP A 120 -4.37 -7.76 21.57
N ALA A 121 -5.44 -7.39 22.30
CA ALA A 121 -6.81 -7.64 21.85
C ALA A 121 -7.16 -6.92 20.56
N VAL A 122 -6.80 -5.63 20.47
CA VAL A 122 -6.99 -4.81 19.26
C VAL A 122 -6.18 -5.38 18.09
N THR A 123 -4.91 -5.72 18.31
CA THR A 123 -4.04 -6.29 17.28
C THR A 123 -4.60 -7.60 16.73
N ARG A 124 -5.03 -8.49 17.60
CA ARG A 124 -5.64 -9.77 17.21
C ARG A 124 -6.90 -9.55 16.37
N TYR A 125 -7.81 -8.69 16.84
CA TYR A 125 -9.04 -8.36 16.13
C TYR A 125 -8.79 -7.76 14.74
N LEU A 126 -7.88 -6.78 14.63
CA LEU A 126 -7.56 -6.14 13.36
C LEU A 126 -6.91 -7.11 12.36
N ARG A 127 -6.07 -8.03 12.83
CA ARG A 127 -5.51 -9.09 11.98
C ARG A 127 -6.57 -10.04 11.46
N GLU A 128 -7.52 -10.44 12.30
CA GLU A 128 -8.65 -11.28 11.88
C GLU A 128 -9.54 -10.57 10.84
N VAL A 129 -9.88 -9.30 11.07
CA VAL A 129 -10.62 -8.50 10.10
C VAL A 129 -9.88 -8.38 8.77
N ALA A 130 -8.57 -8.11 8.81
CA ALA A 130 -7.74 -8.01 7.60
C ALA A 130 -7.73 -9.35 6.82
N ALA A 131 -7.62 -10.48 7.52
CA ALA A 131 -7.65 -11.81 6.90
C ALA A 131 -9.01 -12.11 6.23
N ILE A 132 -10.12 -11.75 6.89
CA ILE A 132 -11.48 -11.91 6.34
C ILE A 132 -11.66 -11.06 5.07
N LEU A 133 -11.24 -9.79 5.11
CA LEU A 133 -11.36 -8.90 3.95
C LEU A 133 -10.48 -9.35 2.79
N HIS A 134 -9.27 -9.80 3.07
CA HIS A 134 -8.36 -10.35 2.05
C HIS A 134 -8.93 -11.63 1.43
N GLY A 135 -9.43 -12.57 2.25
CA GLY A 135 -10.04 -13.80 1.76
C GLY A 135 -11.28 -13.55 0.90
N TYR A 136 -12.10 -12.55 1.26
CA TYR A 136 -13.23 -12.15 0.44
C TYR A 136 -12.79 -11.56 -0.91
N ALA A 137 -11.78 -10.69 -0.92
CA ALA A 137 -11.27 -10.08 -2.14
C ALA A 137 -10.67 -11.12 -3.10
N THR A 138 -9.87 -12.06 -2.58
CA THR A 138 -9.27 -13.13 -3.41
C THR A 138 -10.27 -14.19 -3.85
N GLY A 139 -11.31 -14.47 -3.07
CA GLY A 139 -12.37 -15.41 -3.44
C GLY A 139 -13.30 -14.89 -4.53
N LEU A 140 -13.39 -13.57 -4.75
CA LEU A 140 -14.15 -12.99 -5.86
C LEU A 140 -13.46 -13.18 -7.23
N ASP A 141 -12.14 -13.37 -7.23
CA ASP A 141 -11.37 -13.61 -8.48
C ASP A 141 -11.51 -15.06 -8.96
N ASP A 142 -11.94 -15.98 -8.08
CA ASP A 142 -12.13 -17.41 -8.39
C ASP A 142 -13.55 -17.75 -8.91
N ASP A 143 -14.49 -16.81 -8.87
CA ASP A 143 -15.85 -17.03 -9.35
C ASP A 143 -15.97 -16.52 -10.81
N PRO A 144 -16.09 -17.42 -11.84
CA PRO A 144 -16.26 -16.99 -13.22
C PRO A 144 -17.55 -16.19 -13.33
N PRO A 145 -17.62 -15.15 -14.19
CA PRO A 145 -18.84 -14.39 -14.40
C PRO A 145 -19.94 -15.38 -14.82
N GLY A 146 -20.97 -15.48 -14.00
CA GLY A 146 -22.11 -16.35 -14.26
C GLY A 146 -22.76 -15.99 -15.61
N ASP A 147 -23.07 -17.05 -16.38
CA ASP A 147 -23.79 -17.01 -17.65
C ASP A 147 -25.13 -16.26 -17.55
#